data_b305b32d9e71158cfebbb17d99b12ded
#
_entry.id   b305b32d9e71158cfebbb17d99b12ded
#
_cell.length_a   1.000
_cell.length_b   1.000
_cell.length_c   1.000
_cell.angle_alpha   90.00
_cell.angle_beta   90.00
_cell.angle_gamma   90.00
#
_symmetry.space_group_name_H-M   'P 1'
#
loop_
_entity.id
_entity.type
_entity.pdbx_description
1 polymer ?
#
loop_
_entity_poly.entity_id
_entity_poly.type
_entity_poly.pdbx_seq_one_letter_code
_entity_poly.pdbx_strand_id
1 'polypeptide(L)'
;MRLHWIVALALVACVNFASASTISKTTAQKSQTVARVLKANRNEFPLKTLLRADSAHDENGEERAVSVSGLAGAIKSKTSAIKESAKLNLWLTTRKSAPQVFKLLKIDDTINDVLANPKMNVLAKYISMYNKKNPNNQVSMVDLLSARYGGEAAVARMFVKAKQSEATTSLATKLQAEQVAGWLKNDKSTDDVFKILLLDDANANPLGTRRLTAWLNYMSEFNRLNPEKKTTMLQTFSTAYGGDKGVAKFLYASQYMYGSETMAKKLETALFMKWAKDRLKPGQVTKNVLNLNDNNRPYAPMLKRYQAFFKKKVD
;
A
#
# COMPACT_ATOMS: atom_id res chain seq x y z
N MET A 1 54.04 1.37 -23.52
CA MET A 1 52.80 0.58 -23.40
C MET A 1 52.40 0.20 -21.96
N ARG A 2 53.07 0.65 -20.90
CA ARG A 2 52.70 0.29 -19.49
C ARG A 2 51.93 1.40 -18.74
N LEU A 3 51.93 2.63 -19.24
CA LEU A 3 51.29 3.77 -18.57
C LEU A 3 49.77 3.86 -18.84
N HIS A 4 49.28 3.37 -19.97
CA HIS A 4 47.86 3.43 -20.35
C HIS A 4 46.97 2.43 -19.58
N TRP A 5 47.53 1.33 -19.10
CA TRP A 5 46.81 0.33 -18.33
C TRP A 5 46.53 0.76 -16.88
N ILE A 6 47.39 1.58 -16.29
CA ILE A 6 47.26 2.05 -14.90
C ILE A 6 46.13 3.08 -14.85
N VAL A 7 45.95 3.94 -15.87
CA VAL A 7 44.87 4.94 -15.93
C VAL A 7 43.53 4.27 -16.15
N ALA A 8 43.46 3.21 -16.98
CA ALA A 8 42.22 2.46 -17.21
C ALA A 8 41.75 1.71 -15.95
N LEU A 9 42.66 1.15 -15.16
CA LEU A 9 42.36 0.46 -13.91
C LEU A 9 41.85 1.45 -12.82
N ALA A 10 42.44 2.66 -12.76
CA ALA A 10 42.01 3.69 -11.82
C ALA A 10 40.58 4.19 -12.13
N LEU A 11 40.22 4.36 -13.42
CA LEU A 11 38.90 4.78 -13.86
C LEU A 11 37.83 3.70 -13.58
N VAL A 12 38.15 2.44 -13.78
CA VAL A 12 37.24 1.32 -13.44
C VAL A 12 37.03 1.20 -11.93
N ALA A 13 38.08 1.42 -11.12
CA ALA A 13 37.93 1.44 -9.66
C ALA A 13 37.09 2.61 -9.16
N CYS A 14 37.22 3.80 -9.74
CA CYS A 14 36.39 4.97 -9.39
C CYS A 14 34.90 4.79 -9.75
N VAL A 15 34.60 4.19 -10.90
CA VAL A 15 33.21 3.91 -11.32
C VAL A 15 32.57 2.86 -10.39
N ASN A 16 33.30 1.81 -10.04
CA ASN A 16 32.81 0.78 -9.13
C ASN A 16 32.63 1.31 -7.69
N PHE A 17 33.47 2.25 -7.23
CA PHE A 17 33.34 2.84 -5.90
C PHE A 17 32.17 3.82 -5.82
N ALA A 18 31.93 4.61 -6.87
CA ALA A 18 30.77 5.49 -6.97
C ALA A 18 29.45 4.69 -7.04
N SER A 19 29.41 3.59 -7.80
CA SER A 19 28.24 2.71 -7.88
C SER A 19 27.96 1.99 -6.55
N ALA A 20 28.99 1.50 -5.86
CA ALA A 20 28.84 0.86 -4.55
C ALA A 20 28.35 1.85 -3.48
N SER A 21 28.82 3.09 -3.48
CA SER A 21 28.39 4.10 -2.51
C SER A 21 26.96 4.58 -2.75
N THR A 22 26.51 4.67 -4.00
CA THR A 22 25.12 5.01 -4.37
C THR A 22 24.17 3.88 -4.00
N ILE A 23 24.51 2.63 -4.30
CA ILE A 23 23.72 1.45 -3.91
C ILE A 23 23.58 1.36 -2.39
N SER A 24 24.67 1.56 -1.65
CA SER A 24 24.66 1.54 -0.18
C SER A 24 23.77 2.65 0.41
N LYS A 25 23.85 3.88 -0.12
CA LYS A 25 22.99 5.00 0.32
C LYS A 25 21.51 4.76 0.01
N THR A 26 21.19 4.24 -1.17
CA THR A 26 19.81 3.92 -1.58
C THR A 26 19.22 2.81 -0.72
N THR A 27 20.01 1.78 -0.42
CA THR A 27 19.57 0.66 0.45
C THR A 27 19.37 1.13 1.89
N ALA A 28 20.27 1.95 2.42
CA ALA A 28 20.13 2.54 3.76
C ALA A 28 18.91 3.48 3.84
N GLN A 29 18.65 4.27 2.82
CA GLN A 29 17.50 5.16 2.75
C GLN A 29 16.18 4.40 2.62
N LYS A 30 16.13 3.32 1.84
CA LYS A 30 14.99 2.38 1.76
C LYS A 30 14.72 1.73 3.11
N SER A 31 15.77 1.25 3.80
CA SER A 31 15.67 0.65 5.12
C SER A 31 15.13 1.63 6.17
N GLN A 32 15.62 2.88 6.18
CA GLN A 32 15.13 3.93 7.08
C GLN A 32 13.67 4.31 6.80
N THR A 33 13.24 4.25 5.55
CA THR A 33 11.86 4.60 5.19
C THR A 33 10.89 3.48 5.53
N VAL A 34 11.25 2.23 5.28
CA VAL A 34 10.50 1.08 5.75
C VAL A 34 10.35 1.17 7.28
N ALA A 35 11.43 1.50 7.99
CA ALA A 35 11.38 1.73 9.43
C ALA A 35 10.49 2.92 9.82
N ARG A 36 10.45 4.01 9.04
CA ARG A 36 9.56 5.17 9.28
C ARG A 36 8.10 4.85 9.02
N VAL A 37 7.77 4.15 7.92
CA VAL A 37 6.40 3.69 7.63
C VAL A 37 5.90 2.76 8.73
N LEU A 38 6.74 1.84 9.19
CA LEU A 38 6.44 0.96 10.32
C LEU A 38 6.35 1.70 11.66
N LYS A 39 7.15 2.75 11.85
CA LYS A 39 7.17 3.57 13.08
C LYS A 39 6.02 4.57 13.14
N ALA A 40 5.66 5.20 12.03
CA ALA A 40 4.47 6.07 11.93
C ALA A 40 3.20 5.27 12.27
N ASN A 41 3.09 4.04 11.75
CA ASN A 41 1.99 3.14 12.05
C ASN A 41 2.00 2.61 13.52
N ARG A 42 3.16 2.66 14.21
CA ARG A 42 3.26 2.37 15.66
C ARG A 42 2.76 3.52 16.54
N ASN A 43 2.94 4.76 16.06
CA ASN A 43 2.58 5.95 16.86
C ASN A 43 1.08 6.26 16.81
N GLU A 44 0.33 5.76 15.82
CA GLU A 44 -1.12 5.87 15.77
C GLU A 44 -1.85 4.90 16.72
N PHE A 45 -1.13 3.95 17.32
CA PHE A 45 -1.64 3.05 18.36
C PHE A 45 -0.71 3.06 19.56
N PRO A 46 -0.89 3.99 20.54
CA PRO A 46 -0.19 3.89 21.79
C PRO A 46 -0.77 2.69 22.56
N LEU A 47 -0.01 1.59 22.59
CA LEU A 47 -0.20 0.51 23.57
C LEU A 47 -0.19 1.04 25.02
N LYS A 48 0.23 2.27 25.22
CA LYS A 48 0.20 3.01 26.48
C LYS A 48 -1.20 3.39 26.95
N THR A 49 -2.18 3.51 26.04
CA THR A 49 -3.55 3.88 26.44
C THR A 49 -4.27 2.72 27.12
N LEU A 50 -3.90 1.47 26.86
CA LEU A 50 -4.46 0.31 27.53
C LEU A 50 -3.78 -0.01 28.88
N LEU A 51 -2.58 0.55 29.13
CA LEU A 51 -1.85 0.36 30.40
C LEU A 51 -1.97 1.55 31.36
N ARG A 52 -2.58 2.67 30.92
CA ARG A 52 -2.70 3.88 31.72
C ARG A 52 -4.05 4.04 32.42
N ALA A 53 -4.91 3.04 32.37
CA ALA A 53 -6.15 3.01 33.13
C ALA A 53 -5.96 2.52 34.58
N ASP A 54 -4.74 2.15 35.00
CA ASP A 54 -4.45 1.56 36.30
C ASP A 54 -3.54 2.39 37.24
N SER A 55 -3.34 3.69 36.95
CA SER A 55 -2.61 4.56 37.89
C SER A 55 -3.05 6.01 37.81
N ALA A 56 -4.30 6.27 38.12
CA ALA A 56 -4.74 7.54 38.68
C ALA A 56 -5.09 7.29 40.15
N HIS A 57 -4.12 7.49 41.00
CA HIS A 57 -4.33 7.69 42.42
C HIS A 57 -4.89 9.11 42.54
N ASP A 58 -6.20 9.22 42.70
CA ASP A 58 -6.84 10.45 43.11
C ASP A 58 -7.17 10.33 44.60
N GLU A 59 -6.40 11.07 45.39
CA GLU A 59 -6.73 11.32 46.78
C GLU A 59 -7.89 12.32 46.80
N ASN A 60 -9.10 11.84 46.83
CA ASN A 60 -10.22 12.54 47.52
C ASN A 60 -11.35 11.52 47.74
N GLY A 61 -11.65 11.36 49.02
CA GLY A 61 -12.62 10.39 49.47
C GLY A 61 -14.05 10.71 49.04
N GLU A 62 -14.62 9.78 48.31
CA GLU A 62 -16.04 9.46 48.30
C GLU A 62 -16.17 7.96 48.05
N GLU A 63 -16.73 7.27 49.02
CA GLU A 63 -17.09 5.85 48.94
C GLU A 63 -18.11 5.63 47.81
N ARG A 64 -17.61 5.37 46.60
CA ARG A 64 -18.42 4.77 45.55
C ARG A 64 -18.35 3.25 45.70
N ALA A 65 -19.46 2.66 46.05
CA ALA A 65 -19.65 1.22 46.05
C ALA A 65 -19.25 0.64 44.68
N VAL A 66 -18.05 0.07 44.58
CA VAL A 66 -17.59 -0.67 43.41
C VAL A 66 -18.47 -1.91 43.29
N SER A 67 -19.31 -1.96 42.26
CA SER A 67 -20.21 -3.08 42.07
C SER A 67 -19.41 -4.37 41.95
N VAL A 68 -19.79 -5.40 42.73
CA VAL A 68 -19.14 -6.73 42.75
C VAL A 68 -19.05 -7.34 41.35
N SER A 69 -19.95 -6.97 40.44
CA SER A 69 -19.93 -7.35 39.03
C SER A 69 -18.76 -6.75 38.25
N GLY A 70 -18.36 -5.50 38.53
CA GLY A 70 -17.20 -4.86 37.92
C GLY A 70 -15.87 -5.51 38.37
N LEU A 71 -15.78 -5.84 39.64
CA LEU A 71 -14.60 -6.53 40.20
C LEU A 71 -14.45 -7.95 39.64
N ALA A 72 -15.54 -8.71 39.54
CA ALA A 72 -15.55 -10.03 38.93
C ALA A 72 -15.18 -10.00 37.44
N GLY A 73 -15.64 -8.99 36.70
CA GLY A 73 -15.25 -8.76 35.30
C GLY A 73 -13.77 -8.44 35.14
N ALA A 74 -13.21 -7.56 35.98
CA ALA A 74 -11.78 -7.22 35.98
C ALA A 74 -10.88 -8.40 36.36
N ILE A 75 -11.28 -9.23 37.33
CA ILE A 75 -10.54 -10.45 37.71
C ILE A 75 -10.60 -11.48 36.58
N LYS A 76 -11.74 -11.65 35.91
CA LYS A 76 -11.92 -12.57 34.79
C LYS A 76 -11.09 -12.16 33.57
N SER A 77 -10.99 -10.85 33.27
CA SER A 77 -10.16 -10.33 32.20
C SER A 77 -8.66 -10.47 32.49
N LYS A 78 -8.21 -10.21 33.72
CA LYS A 78 -6.81 -10.42 34.13
C LYS A 78 -6.40 -11.90 34.06
N THR A 79 -7.24 -12.81 34.50
CA THR A 79 -6.96 -14.25 34.39
C THR A 79 -6.94 -14.76 32.97
N SER A 80 -7.76 -14.24 32.06
CA SER A 80 -7.74 -14.59 30.63
C SER A 80 -6.48 -14.07 29.92
N ALA A 81 -6.04 -12.87 30.25
CA ALA A 81 -4.80 -12.27 29.70
C ALA A 81 -3.54 -13.05 30.18
N ILE A 82 -3.51 -13.48 31.44
CA ILE A 82 -2.42 -14.32 32.01
C ILE A 82 -2.38 -15.66 31.25
N LYS A 83 -3.53 -16.33 31.09
CA LYS A 83 -3.61 -17.60 30.36
C LYS A 83 -3.18 -17.46 28.90
N GLU A 84 -3.57 -16.36 28.20
CA GLU A 84 -3.13 -16.08 26.84
C GLU A 84 -1.61 -15.89 26.79
N SER A 85 -1.04 -15.06 27.66
CA SER A 85 0.39 -14.82 27.71
C SER A 85 1.19 -16.10 28.02
N ALA A 86 0.73 -16.95 28.94
CA ALA A 86 1.35 -18.24 29.20
C ALA A 86 1.32 -19.15 27.97
N LYS A 87 0.20 -19.20 27.28
CA LYS A 87 0.04 -19.97 26.03
C LYS A 87 0.98 -19.49 24.91
N LEU A 88 1.10 -18.16 24.70
CA LEU A 88 2.01 -17.59 23.73
C LEU A 88 3.48 -17.91 24.06
N ASN A 89 3.86 -17.79 25.33
CA ASN A 89 5.21 -18.16 25.80
C ASN A 89 5.49 -19.65 25.61
N LEU A 90 4.52 -20.54 25.91
CA LEU A 90 4.65 -21.98 25.66
C LEU A 90 4.90 -22.24 24.13
N TRP A 91 4.17 -21.60 23.26
CA TRP A 91 4.40 -21.77 21.82
C TRP A 91 5.77 -21.26 21.38
N LEU A 92 6.27 -20.16 21.95
CA LEU A 92 7.61 -19.64 21.67
C LEU A 92 8.72 -20.57 22.20
N THR A 93 8.57 -21.13 23.39
CA THR A 93 9.55 -22.06 23.98
C THR A 93 9.57 -23.39 23.24
N THR A 94 8.39 -23.86 22.79
CA THR A 94 8.27 -25.09 21.97
C THR A 94 8.54 -24.82 20.47
N ARG A 95 9.04 -23.64 20.11
CA ARG A 95 9.45 -23.25 18.75
C ARG A 95 8.36 -23.47 17.68
N LYS A 96 7.09 -23.24 18.03
CA LYS A 96 6.00 -23.33 17.05
C LYS A 96 6.19 -22.29 15.96
N SER A 97 6.01 -22.67 14.69
CA SER A 97 6.02 -21.72 13.58
C SER A 97 4.69 -20.93 13.52
N ALA A 98 4.69 -19.76 12.87
CA ALA A 98 3.47 -18.97 12.71
C ALA A 98 2.33 -19.73 11.99
N PRO A 99 2.58 -20.54 10.93
CA PRO A 99 1.55 -21.41 10.35
C PRO A 99 1.00 -22.45 11.34
N GLN A 100 1.84 -23.01 12.21
CA GLN A 100 1.37 -23.94 13.24
C GLN A 100 0.47 -23.24 14.26
N VAL A 101 0.85 -22.03 14.70
CA VAL A 101 0.03 -21.24 15.64
C VAL A 101 -1.30 -20.83 14.99
N PHE A 102 -1.29 -20.47 13.70
CA PHE A 102 -2.51 -20.20 12.94
C PHE A 102 -3.50 -21.38 13.02
N LYS A 103 -3.00 -22.61 12.76
CA LYS A 103 -3.80 -23.84 12.88
C LYS A 103 -4.28 -24.09 14.32
N LEU A 104 -3.40 -23.92 15.33
CA LEU A 104 -3.74 -24.11 16.75
C LEU A 104 -4.81 -23.12 17.24
N LEU A 105 -4.88 -21.96 16.64
CA LEU A 105 -5.92 -20.96 16.90
C LEU A 105 -7.26 -21.34 16.25
N LYS A 106 -7.30 -22.32 15.34
CA LYS A 106 -8.50 -22.72 14.62
C LYS A 106 -9.17 -21.51 13.96
N ILE A 107 -8.39 -20.80 13.12
CA ILE A 107 -8.89 -19.68 12.33
C ILE A 107 -9.29 -20.25 10.97
N ASP A 108 -10.59 -20.54 10.83
CA ASP A 108 -11.16 -21.20 9.64
C ASP A 108 -12.02 -20.24 8.80
N ASP A 109 -11.94 -18.94 9.10
CA ASP A 109 -12.72 -17.89 8.44
C ASP A 109 -12.34 -17.73 6.97
N THR A 110 -13.28 -17.23 6.18
CA THR A 110 -13.04 -16.85 4.78
C THR A 110 -12.13 -15.61 4.71
N ILE A 111 -11.58 -15.36 3.52
CA ILE A 111 -10.76 -14.15 3.28
C ILE A 111 -11.49 -12.85 3.63
N ASN A 112 -12.83 -12.83 3.55
CA ASN A 112 -13.62 -11.65 3.84
C ASN A 112 -13.75 -11.37 5.35
N ASP A 113 -13.72 -12.40 6.17
CA ASP A 113 -14.10 -12.36 7.59
C ASP A 113 -12.90 -12.53 8.53
N VAL A 114 -11.80 -13.10 8.01
CA VAL A 114 -10.63 -13.47 8.83
C VAL A 114 -10.09 -12.32 9.68
N LEU A 115 -10.08 -11.08 9.18
CA LEU A 115 -9.57 -9.93 9.95
C LEU A 115 -10.50 -9.49 11.06
N ALA A 116 -11.78 -9.88 11.03
CA ALA A 116 -12.73 -9.64 12.11
C ALA A 116 -12.62 -10.67 13.22
N ASN A 117 -11.93 -11.79 12.99
CA ASN A 117 -11.75 -12.83 14.00
C ASN A 117 -10.82 -12.32 15.13
N PRO A 118 -11.27 -12.30 16.40
CA PRO A 118 -10.47 -11.80 17.52
C PRO A 118 -9.17 -12.59 17.74
N LYS A 119 -9.10 -13.85 17.29
CA LYS A 119 -7.88 -14.67 17.35
C LYS A 119 -6.76 -14.12 16.45
N MET A 120 -7.07 -13.26 15.46
CA MET A 120 -6.06 -12.58 14.65
C MET A 120 -5.19 -11.64 15.47
N ASN A 121 -5.73 -11.01 16.50
CA ASN A 121 -4.93 -10.19 17.43
C ASN A 121 -3.96 -11.06 18.24
N VAL A 122 -4.39 -12.25 18.64
CA VAL A 122 -3.52 -13.24 19.33
C VAL A 122 -2.39 -13.71 18.42
N LEU A 123 -2.70 -14.00 17.16
CA LEU A 123 -1.70 -14.34 16.15
C LEU A 123 -0.71 -13.21 15.90
N ALA A 124 -1.20 -11.98 15.73
CA ALA A 124 -0.34 -10.80 15.53
C ALA A 124 0.61 -10.59 16.72
N LYS A 125 0.11 -10.75 17.94
CA LYS A 125 0.92 -10.70 19.17
C LYS A 125 1.98 -11.81 19.20
N TYR A 126 1.62 -13.04 18.83
CA TYR A 126 2.57 -14.14 18.71
C TYR A 126 3.69 -13.82 17.70
N ILE A 127 3.34 -13.41 16.49
CA ILE A 127 4.30 -13.06 15.44
C ILE A 127 5.23 -11.93 15.92
N SER A 128 4.69 -10.90 16.58
CA SER A 128 5.50 -9.82 17.14
C SER A 128 6.51 -10.33 18.18
N MET A 129 6.10 -11.21 19.08
CA MET A 129 6.99 -11.83 20.08
C MET A 129 8.02 -12.74 19.42
N TYR A 130 7.63 -13.54 18.42
CA TYR A 130 8.50 -14.39 17.64
C TYR A 130 9.60 -13.59 16.92
N ASN A 131 9.20 -12.52 16.22
CA ASN A 131 10.11 -11.67 15.48
C ASN A 131 11.10 -10.92 16.38
N LYS A 132 10.64 -10.50 17.58
CA LYS A 132 11.53 -9.90 18.58
C LYS A 132 12.61 -10.87 19.07
N LYS A 133 12.23 -12.15 19.23
CA LYS A 133 13.16 -13.21 19.66
C LYS A 133 14.06 -13.70 18.52
N ASN A 134 13.61 -13.59 17.27
CA ASN A 134 14.31 -14.08 16.07
C ASN A 134 14.51 -12.95 15.05
N PRO A 135 15.38 -11.95 15.31
CA PRO A 135 15.53 -10.79 14.44
C PRO A 135 16.03 -11.13 13.04
N ASN A 136 16.80 -12.21 12.91
CA ASN A 136 17.37 -12.66 11.63
C ASN A 136 16.43 -13.61 10.85
N ASN A 137 15.33 -14.05 11.46
CA ASN A 137 14.35 -14.96 10.84
C ASN A 137 12.93 -14.50 11.16
N GLN A 138 12.62 -13.29 10.72
CA GLN A 138 11.30 -12.69 10.97
C GLN A 138 10.24 -13.28 10.05
N VAL A 139 9.03 -13.40 10.57
CA VAL A 139 7.84 -13.86 9.84
C VAL A 139 6.92 -12.67 9.57
N SER A 140 6.47 -12.55 8.33
CA SER A 140 5.46 -11.59 7.92
C SER A 140 4.06 -12.18 8.11
N MET A 141 3.17 -11.42 8.72
CA MET A 141 1.75 -11.81 8.78
C MET A 141 1.08 -11.70 7.41
N VAL A 142 1.53 -10.76 6.59
CA VAL A 142 1.07 -10.59 5.20
C VAL A 142 1.41 -11.83 4.37
N ASP A 143 2.65 -12.35 4.49
CA ASP A 143 3.07 -13.54 3.75
C ASP A 143 2.29 -14.78 4.19
N LEU A 144 2.05 -14.92 5.50
CA LEU A 144 1.24 -15.99 6.06
C LEU A 144 -0.20 -15.97 5.50
N LEU A 145 -0.82 -14.80 5.48
CA LEU A 145 -2.16 -14.61 4.91
C LEU A 145 -2.16 -14.84 3.40
N SER A 146 -1.15 -14.36 2.69
CA SER A 146 -1.01 -14.58 1.24
C SER A 146 -0.91 -16.05 0.88
N ALA A 147 -0.12 -16.80 1.62
CA ALA A 147 -0.01 -18.26 1.42
C ALA A 147 -1.33 -19.00 1.69
N ARG A 148 -2.19 -18.47 2.57
CA ARG A 148 -3.46 -19.10 2.96
C ARG A 148 -4.64 -18.71 2.08
N TYR A 149 -4.68 -17.49 1.58
CA TYR A 149 -5.88 -16.85 1.01
C TYR A 149 -5.73 -16.44 -0.47
N GLY A 150 -5.04 -17.22 -1.27
CA GLY A 150 -5.00 -17.01 -2.71
C GLY A 150 -4.02 -15.94 -3.20
N GLY A 151 -2.95 -15.74 -2.43
CA GLY A 151 -1.81 -14.92 -2.85
C GLY A 151 -1.92 -13.45 -2.48
N GLU A 152 -0.86 -12.74 -2.81
CA GLU A 152 -0.62 -11.33 -2.49
C GLU A 152 -1.74 -10.40 -2.99
N ALA A 153 -2.21 -10.64 -4.21
CA ALA A 153 -3.26 -9.83 -4.82
C ALA A 153 -4.62 -9.95 -4.10
N ALA A 154 -4.98 -11.15 -3.66
CA ALA A 154 -6.21 -11.38 -2.91
C ALA A 154 -6.16 -10.68 -1.55
N VAL A 155 -5.03 -10.80 -0.85
CA VAL A 155 -4.80 -10.19 0.46
C VAL A 155 -4.74 -8.67 0.37
N ALA A 156 -4.12 -8.10 -0.68
CA ALA A 156 -4.10 -6.65 -0.90
C ALA A 156 -5.51 -6.07 -1.00
N ARG A 157 -6.38 -6.72 -1.78
CA ARG A 157 -7.78 -6.30 -1.93
C ARG A 157 -8.58 -6.48 -0.64
N MET A 158 -8.32 -7.56 0.10
CA MET A 158 -8.90 -7.78 1.42
C MET A 158 -8.60 -6.63 2.38
N PHE A 159 -7.34 -6.16 2.46
CA PHE A 159 -6.97 -5.04 3.33
C PHE A 159 -7.68 -3.75 2.94
N VAL A 160 -7.78 -3.44 1.63
CA VAL A 160 -8.52 -2.26 1.17
C VAL A 160 -10.00 -2.33 1.57
N LYS A 161 -10.63 -3.51 1.48
CA LYS A 161 -12.02 -3.73 1.90
C LYS A 161 -12.16 -3.64 3.42
N ALA A 162 -11.30 -4.31 4.16
CA ALA A 162 -11.36 -4.37 5.63
C ALA A 162 -11.17 -3.01 6.31
N LYS A 163 -10.50 -2.05 5.67
CA LYS A 163 -10.39 -0.68 6.16
C LYS A 163 -11.71 0.10 6.16
N GLN A 164 -12.78 -0.47 5.63
CA GLN A 164 -14.11 0.17 5.62
C GLN A 164 -14.93 -0.14 6.87
N SER A 165 -14.53 -1.15 7.66
CA SER A 165 -15.18 -1.53 8.90
C SER A 165 -14.36 -1.05 10.08
N GLU A 166 -15.01 -0.40 11.06
CA GLU A 166 -14.36 0.07 12.28
C GLU A 166 -13.66 -1.07 13.03
N ALA A 167 -14.30 -2.23 13.10
CA ALA A 167 -13.78 -3.42 13.78
C ALA A 167 -12.46 -3.94 13.18
N THR A 168 -12.20 -3.72 11.89
CA THR A 168 -11.04 -4.28 11.18
C THR A 168 -10.06 -3.22 10.67
N THR A 169 -10.45 -1.93 10.66
CA THR A 169 -9.65 -0.81 10.13
C THR A 169 -8.25 -0.77 10.69
N SER A 170 -8.12 -0.91 12.01
CA SER A 170 -6.84 -0.85 12.72
C SER A 170 -5.86 -1.92 12.23
N LEU A 171 -6.28 -3.18 12.29
CA LEU A 171 -5.46 -4.31 11.86
C LEU A 171 -5.18 -4.26 10.36
N ALA A 172 -6.19 -3.96 9.54
CA ALA A 172 -6.03 -3.84 8.10
C ALA A 172 -5.06 -2.73 7.70
N THR A 173 -5.08 -1.58 8.39
CA THR A 173 -4.15 -0.48 8.15
C THR A 173 -2.71 -0.89 8.46
N LYS A 174 -2.49 -1.57 9.58
CA LYS A 174 -1.17 -2.09 9.97
C LYS A 174 -0.64 -3.10 8.95
N LEU A 175 -1.46 -4.06 8.54
CA LEU A 175 -1.07 -5.10 7.59
C LEU A 175 -0.84 -4.52 6.17
N GLN A 176 -1.65 -3.54 5.76
CA GLN A 176 -1.42 -2.84 4.49
C GLN A 176 -0.10 -2.06 4.49
N ALA A 177 0.27 -1.43 5.61
CA ALA A 177 1.57 -0.76 5.72
C ALA A 177 2.74 -1.76 5.67
N GLU A 178 2.61 -2.93 6.31
CA GLU A 178 3.58 -4.04 6.21
C GLU A 178 3.70 -4.51 4.75
N GLN A 179 2.59 -4.66 4.05
CA GLN A 179 2.57 -5.05 2.64
C GLN A 179 3.25 -4.02 1.74
N VAL A 180 2.95 -2.73 1.91
CA VAL A 180 3.60 -1.63 1.17
C VAL A 180 5.11 -1.63 1.43
N ALA A 181 5.53 -1.80 2.68
CA ALA A 181 6.94 -1.90 3.03
C ALA A 181 7.63 -3.11 2.36
N GLY A 182 6.93 -4.25 2.28
CA GLY A 182 7.38 -5.43 1.57
C GLY A 182 7.53 -5.18 0.06
N TRP A 183 6.56 -4.52 -0.57
CA TRP A 183 6.62 -4.16 -1.98
C TRP A 183 7.80 -3.23 -2.30
N LEU A 184 8.01 -2.20 -1.48
CA LEU A 184 9.14 -1.28 -1.63
C LEU A 184 10.49 -1.97 -1.41
N LYS A 185 10.58 -2.88 -0.45
CA LYS A 185 11.79 -3.67 -0.18
C LYS A 185 12.14 -4.59 -1.36
N ASN A 186 11.12 -5.16 -2.01
CA ASN A 186 11.27 -6.08 -3.14
C ASN A 186 11.27 -5.36 -4.50
N ASP A 187 11.44 -4.04 -4.52
CA ASP A 187 11.50 -3.19 -5.72
C ASP A 187 10.33 -3.40 -6.70
N LYS A 188 9.12 -3.73 -6.20
CA LYS A 188 7.94 -3.80 -7.06
C LYS A 188 7.73 -2.47 -7.75
N SER A 189 7.45 -2.49 -9.04
CA SER A 189 7.11 -1.29 -9.80
C SER A 189 5.69 -0.80 -9.46
N THR A 190 5.40 0.44 -9.80
CA THR A 190 4.04 0.97 -9.69
C THR A 190 3.05 0.23 -10.58
N ASP A 191 3.52 -0.29 -11.72
CA ASP A 191 2.70 -1.07 -12.66
C ASP A 191 2.37 -2.47 -12.08
N ASP A 192 3.32 -3.09 -11.36
CA ASP A 192 3.05 -4.36 -10.66
C ASP A 192 1.96 -4.19 -9.60
N VAL A 193 2.07 -3.14 -8.78
CA VAL A 193 1.07 -2.88 -7.72
C VAL A 193 -0.28 -2.46 -8.33
N PHE A 194 -0.28 -1.78 -9.48
CA PHE A 194 -1.49 -1.45 -10.24
C PHE A 194 -2.26 -2.72 -10.63
N LYS A 195 -1.56 -3.72 -11.17
CA LYS A 195 -2.13 -5.02 -11.52
C LYS A 195 -2.57 -5.82 -10.28
N ILE A 196 -1.76 -5.86 -9.23
CA ILE A 196 -2.10 -6.52 -7.96
C ILE A 196 -3.43 -6.01 -7.42
N LEU A 197 -3.69 -4.71 -7.57
CA LEU A 197 -4.92 -4.07 -7.11
C LEU A 197 -6.06 -4.16 -8.15
N LEU A 198 -5.87 -4.85 -9.29
CA LEU A 198 -6.83 -4.96 -10.40
C LEU A 198 -7.33 -3.57 -10.87
N LEU A 199 -6.40 -2.64 -11.07
CA LEU A 199 -6.70 -1.31 -11.58
C LEU A 199 -6.58 -1.25 -13.11
N ASP A 200 -6.05 -2.30 -13.74
CA ASP A 200 -5.98 -2.52 -15.18
C ASP A 200 -7.27 -3.11 -15.78
N ASP A 201 -8.24 -3.49 -14.95
CA ASP A 201 -9.58 -3.88 -15.39
C ASP A 201 -10.48 -2.66 -15.58
N ALA A 202 -10.65 -2.25 -16.85
CA ALA A 202 -11.48 -1.09 -17.22
C ALA A 202 -12.95 -1.24 -16.81
N ASN A 203 -13.46 -2.47 -16.71
CA ASN A 203 -14.86 -2.74 -16.36
C ASN A 203 -15.13 -2.60 -14.86
N ALA A 204 -14.09 -2.64 -14.04
CA ALA A 204 -14.19 -2.56 -12.58
C ALA A 204 -14.26 -1.14 -12.01
N ASN A 205 -14.48 -0.12 -12.84
CA ASN A 205 -14.46 1.30 -12.45
C ASN A 205 -13.24 1.69 -11.57
N PRO A 206 -12.01 1.49 -12.03
CA PRO A 206 -10.82 1.70 -11.19
C PRO A 206 -10.72 3.12 -10.60
N LEU A 207 -11.22 4.15 -11.30
CA LEU A 207 -11.14 5.55 -10.87
C LEU A 207 -12.03 5.88 -9.66
N GLY A 208 -13.13 5.14 -9.48
CA GLY A 208 -14.05 5.30 -8.35
C GLY A 208 -13.72 4.44 -7.12
N THR A 209 -12.61 3.70 -7.14
CA THR A 209 -12.32 2.71 -6.10
C THR A 209 -11.31 3.19 -5.06
N ARG A 210 -11.44 2.67 -3.83
CA ARG A 210 -10.42 2.86 -2.78
C ARG A 210 -9.09 2.16 -3.11
N ARG A 211 -9.10 1.20 -4.05
CA ARG A 211 -7.90 0.56 -4.56
C ARG A 211 -7.00 1.57 -5.28
N LEU A 212 -7.59 2.51 -6.04
CA LEU A 212 -6.83 3.61 -6.65
C LEU A 212 -6.14 4.47 -5.59
N THR A 213 -6.82 4.81 -4.50
CA THR A 213 -6.20 5.57 -3.39
C THR A 213 -5.01 4.81 -2.79
N ALA A 214 -5.15 3.50 -2.57
CA ALA A 214 -4.07 2.66 -2.07
C ALA A 214 -2.87 2.65 -3.03
N TRP A 215 -3.12 2.56 -4.33
CA TRP A 215 -2.09 2.63 -5.36
C TRP A 215 -1.42 4.01 -5.44
N LEU A 216 -2.19 5.11 -5.38
CA LEU A 216 -1.63 6.47 -5.38
C LEU A 216 -0.69 6.71 -4.19
N ASN A 217 -1.03 6.19 -3.02
CA ASN A 217 -0.16 6.25 -1.84
C ASN A 217 1.12 5.45 -2.07
N TYR A 218 1.03 4.24 -2.66
CA TYR A 218 2.19 3.46 -3.03
C TYR A 218 3.08 4.20 -4.04
N MET A 219 2.49 4.72 -5.14
CA MET A 219 3.21 5.49 -6.15
C MET A 219 3.94 6.70 -5.56
N SER A 220 3.31 7.41 -4.63
CA SER A 220 3.94 8.54 -3.94
C SER A 220 5.19 8.11 -3.18
N GLU A 221 5.12 7.03 -2.40
CA GLU A 221 6.27 6.50 -1.66
C GLU A 221 7.35 5.92 -2.58
N PHE A 222 6.94 5.20 -3.63
CA PHE A 222 7.85 4.69 -4.64
C PHE A 222 8.64 5.81 -5.31
N ASN A 223 7.96 6.87 -5.76
CA ASN A 223 8.57 8.04 -6.40
C ASN A 223 9.50 8.82 -5.46
N ARG A 224 9.17 8.87 -4.17
CA ARG A 224 10.01 9.51 -3.16
C ARG A 224 11.32 8.74 -2.95
N LEU A 225 11.27 7.42 -3.03
CA LEU A 225 12.43 6.55 -2.82
C LEU A 225 13.25 6.30 -4.07
N ASN A 226 12.64 6.45 -5.24
CA ASN A 226 13.27 6.17 -6.53
C ASN A 226 13.14 7.40 -7.44
N PRO A 227 13.87 8.49 -7.15
CA PRO A 227 13.74 9.75 -7.90
C PRO A 227 14.10 9.62 -9.39
N GLU A 228 14.97 8.67 -9.73
CA GLU A 228 15.38 8.34 -11.11
C GLU A 228 14.36 7.45 -11.86
N LYS A 229 13.45 6.80 -11.13
CA LYS A 229 12.41 5.91 -11.68
C LYS A 229 10.99 6.44 -11.44
N LYS A 230 10.88 7.75 -11.24
CA LYS A 230 9.57 8.37 -11.00
C LYS A 230 8.60 8.07 -12.12
N THR A 231 7.39 7.74 -11.74
CA THR A 231 6.26 7.55 -12.65
C THR A 231 5.09 8.46 -12.28
N THR A 232 4.16 8.61 -13.19
CA THR A 232 2.94 9.39 -13.02
C THR A 232 1.71 8.51 -13.22
N MET A 233 0.57 8.97 -12.71
CA MET A 233 -0.69 8.29 -12.95
C MET A 233 -0.94 8.08 -14.45
N LEU A 234 -0.68 9.10 -15.28
CA LEU A 234 -0.87 8.98 -16.72
C LEU A 234 0.05 7.93 -17.36
N GLN A 235 1.32 7.84 -16.94
CA GLN A 235 2.24 6.84 -17.47
C GLN A 235 1.75 5.42 -17.17
N THR A 236 1.40 5.12 -15.92
CA THR A 236 0.89 3.78 -15.56
C THR A 236 -0.42 3.46 -16.27
N PHE A 237 -1.36 4.43 -16.35
CA PHE A 237 -2.60 4.22 -17.12
C PHE A 237 -2.32 4.03 -18.62
N SER A 238 -1.38 4.77 -19.21
CA SER A 238 -1.00 4.58 -20.61
C SER A 238 -0.41 3.20 -20.86
N THR A 239 0.46 2.71 -19.97
CA THR A 239 1.00 1.34 -20.02
C THR A 239 -0.13 0.30 -19.93
N ALA A 240 -1.05 0.47 -18.97
CA ALA A 240 -2.11 -0.50 -18.72
C ALA A 240 -3.19 -0.55 -19.81
N TYR A 241 -3.52 0.60 -20.41
CA TYR A 241 -4.65 0.72 -21.34
C TYR A 241 -4.25 0.88 -22.81
N GLY A 242 -2.98 0.71 -23.18
CA GLY A 242 -2.53 0.74 -24.55
C GLY A 242 -2.33 2.15 -25.11
N GLY A 243 -1.64 3.01 -24.35
CA GLY A 243 -1.25 4.35 -24.75
C GLY A 243 -2.36 5.39 -24.63
N ASP A 244 -2.11 6.56 -25.21
CA ASP A 244 -3.01 7.71 -25.14
C ASP A 244 -4.42 7.42 -25.68
N LYS A 245 -4.51 6.65 -26.77
CA LYS A 245 -5.79 6.20 -27.34
C LYS A 245 -6.58 5.34 -26.38
N GLY A 246 -5.92 4.39 -25.73
CA GLY A 246 -6.54 3.53 -24.74
C GLY A 246 -7.01 4.29 -23.50
N VAL A 247 -6.19 5.24 -23.01
CA VAL A 247 -6.57 6.15 -21.91
C VAL A 247 -7.77 7.01 -22.30
N ALA A 248 -7.80 7.58 -23.51
CA ALA A 248 -8.94 8.36 -23.98
C ALA A 248 -10.22 7.53 -24.07
N LYS A 249 -10.13 6.29 -24.56
CA LYS A 249 -11.25 5.33 -24.57
C LYS A 249 -11.74 5.01 -23.16
N PHE A 250 -10.81 4.76 -22.26
CA PHE A 250 -11.12 4.48 -20.85
C PHE A 250 -11.80 5.70 -20.18
N LEU A 251 -11.28 6.91 -20.40
CA LEU A 251 -11.89 8.15 -19.88
C LEU A 251 -13.31 8.38 -20.42
N TYR A 252 -13.54 8.09 -21.69
CA TYR A 252 -14.88 8.17 -22.26
C TYR A 252 -15.84 7.20 -21.56
N ALA A 253 -15.43 5.96 -21.33
CA ALA A 253 -16.24 5.00 -20.60
C ALA A 253 -16.46 5.40 -19.13
N SER A 254 -15.43 5.96 -18.48
CA SER A 254 -15.46 6.33 -17.07
C SER A 254 -16.41 7.49 -16.75
N GLN A 255 -16.80 8.33 -17.73
CA GLN A 255 -17.76 9.44 -17.51
C GLN A 255 -19.15 8.93 -17.10
N TYR A 256 -19.47 7.66 -17.38
CA TYR A 256 -20.73 7.02 -17.02
C TYR A 256 -20.65 6.21 -15.71
N MET A 257 -19.48 6.22 -15.05
CA MET A 257 -19.23 5.44 -13.84
C MET A 257 -19.30 6.33 -12.60
N TYR A 258 -20.17 6.00 -11.67
CA TYR A 258 -20.34 6.75 -10.44
C TYR A 258 -19.05 6.83 -9.62
N GLY A 259 -18.73 8.02 -9.11
CA GLY A 259 -17.58 8.27 -8.24
C GLY A 259 -16.23 8.35 -8.95
N SER A 260 -16.21 8.31 -10.29
CA SER A 260 -14.96 8.41 -11.08
C SER A 260 -14.60 9.85 -11.47
N GLU A 261 -15.54 10.81 -11.37
CA GLU A 261 -15.50 12.15 -11.99
C GLU A 261 -14.22 12.92 -11.65
N THR A 262 -13.86 12.98 -10.37
CA THR A 262 -12.71 13.74 -9.89
C THR A 262 -11.40 13.17 -10.45
N MET A 263 -11.23 11.85 -10.42
CA MET A 263 -10.01 11.20 -10.91
C MET A 263 -9.96 11.15 -12.43
N ALA A 264 -11.11 10.96 -13.11
CA ALA A 264 -11.22 11.05 -14.55
C ALA A 264 -10.78 12.44 -15.04
N LYS A 265 -11.25 13.51 -14.42
CA LYS A 265 -10.86 14.88 -14.74
C LYS A 265 -9.35 15.14 -14.53
N LYS A 266 -8.76 14.60 -13.45
CA LYS A 266 -7.30 14.70 -13.22
C LYS A 266 -6.51 13.98 -14.31
N LEU A 267 -6.92 12.75 -14.65
CA LEU A 267 -6.26 11.95 -15.67
C LEU A 267 -6.43 12.56 -17.07
N GLU A 268 -7.62 13.09 -17.41
CA GLU A 268 -7.87 13.82 -18.65
C GLU A 268 -7.00 15.07 -18.76
N THR A 269 -6.89 15.84 -17.66
CA THR A 269 -6.03 17.03 -17.64
C THR A 269 -4.56 16.66 -17.85
N ALA A 270 -4.09 15.58 -17.25
CA ALA A 270 -2.72 15.10 -17.45
C ALA A 270 -2.48 14.66 -18.91
N LEU A 271 -3.47 14.02 -19.54
CA LEU A 271 -3.43 13.64 -20.95
C LEU A 271 -3.37 14.88 -21.86
N PHE A 272 -4.19 15.89 -21.57
CA PHE A 272 -4.17 17.17 -22.30
C PHE A 272 -2.85 17.92 -22.15
N MET A 273 -2.28 17.93 -20.94
CA MET A 273 -0.96 18.53 -20.71
C MET A 273 0.13 17.82 -21.52
N LYS A 274 0.09 16.49 -21.61
CA LYS A 274 1.01 15.72 -22.44
C LYS A 274 0.88 16.10 -23.90
N TRP A 275 -0.33 16.10 -24.47
CA TRP A 275 -0.56 16.45 -25.87
C TRP A 275 -0.16 17.90 -26.20
N ALA A 276 -0.42 18.84 -25.29
CA ALA A 276 -0.01 20.23 -25.47
C ALA A 276 1.53 20.40 -25.40
N LYS A 277 2.20 19.68 -24.49
CA LYS A 277 3.66 19.62 -24.41
C LYS A 277 4.27 19.07 -25.71
N ASP A 278 3.64 18.04 -26.28
CA ASP A 278 4.03 17.42 -27.54
C ASP A 278 3.59 18.28 -28.77
N ARG A 279 3.03 19.49 -28.54
CA ARG A 279 2.54 20.45 -29.53
C ARG A 279 1.51 19.87 -30.50
N LEU A 280 0.74 18.88 -30.05
CA LEU A 280 -0.29 18.25 -30.89
C LEU A 280 -1.53 19.14 -30.99
N LYS A 281 -1.80 19.70 -32.17
CA LYS A 281 -3.06 20.42 -32.42
C LYS A 281 -4.27 19.47 -32.32
N PRO A 282 -5.48 19.96 -31.96
CA PRO A 282 -6.67 19.11 -31.83
C PRO A 282 -6.93 18.18 -33.01
N GLY A 283 -6.78 18.65 -34.26
CA GLY A 283 -6.92 17.83 -35.46
C GLY A 283 -5.85 16.72 -35.56
N GLN A 284 -4.63 16.96 -35.07
CA GLN A 284 -3.58 15.95 -35.04
C GLN A 284 -3.86 14.89 -33.97
N VAL A 285 -4.40 15.29 -32.81
CA VAL A 285 -4.86 14.34 -31.77
C VAL A 285 -5.93 13.44 -32.37
N THR A 286 -6.91 13.98 -33.07
CA THR A 286 -7.97 13.20 -33.71
C THR A 286 -7.41 12.16 -34.68
N LYS A 287 -6.54 12.58 -35.59
CA LYS A 287 -6.04 11.72 -36.68
C LYS A 287 -4.91 10.79 -36.20
N ASN A 288 -3.89 11.35 -35.56
CA ASN A 288 -2.63 10.65 -35.31
C ASN A 288 -2.61 9.89 -33.99
N VAL A 289 -3.33 10.38 -32.96
CA VAL A 289 -3.35 9.75 -31.63
C VAL A 289 -4.54 8.82 -31.48
N LEU A 290 -5.74 9.35 -31.73
CA LEU A 290 -6.98 8.59 -31.56
C LEU A 290 -7.31 7.70 -32.75
N ASN A 291 -6.69 8.00 -33.92
CA ASN A 291 -6.96 7.30 -35.19
C ASN A 291 -8.46 7.28 -35.51
N LEU A 292 -9.07 8.47 -35.50
CA LEU A 292 -10.51 8.64 -35.70
C LEU A 292 -10.77 9.26 -37.09
N ASN A 293 -11.83 8.79 -37.75
CA ASN A 293 -12.40 9.38 -38.92
C ASN A 293 -13.43 10.45 -38.53
N ASP A 294 -13.80 11.34 -39.44
CA ASP A 294 -14.70 12.48 -39.17
C ASP A 294 -16.07 12.11 -38.58
N ASN A 295 -16.48 10.87 -38.66
CA ASN A 295 -17.74 10.34 -38.10
C ASN A 295 -17.67 9.83 -36.66
N ASN A 296 -16.53 9.93 -35.97
CA ASN A 296 -16.36 9.40 -34.61
C ASN A 296 -16.85 10.37 -33.52
N ARG A 297 -18.16 10.42 -33.36
CA ARG A 297 -18.90 11.27 -32.39
C ARG A 297 -18.58 11.03 -30.91
N PRO A 298 -18.19 9.82 -30.40
CA PRO A 298 -18.03 9.59 -28.97
C PRO A 298 -16.99 10.50 -28.30
N TYR A 299 -15.90 10.81 -28.98
CA TYR A 299 -14.82 11.63 -28.43
C TYR A 299 -14.97 13.13 -28.63
N ALA A 300 -16.02 13.58 -29.35
CA ALA A 300 -16.24 14.98 -29.65
C ALA A 300 -16.25 15.90 -28.41
N PRO A 301 -16.91 15.54 -27.27
CA PRO A 301 -16.87 16.35 -26.05
C PRO A 301 -15.44 16.49 -25.49
N MET A 302 -14.64 15.43 -25.47
CA MET A 302 -13.25 15.45 -24.99
C MET A 302 -12.39 16.32 -25.91
N LEU A 303 -12.51 16.18 -27.22
CA LEU A 303 -11.77 16.99 -28.21
C LEU A 303 -12.12 18.47 -28.11
N LYS A 304 -13.40 18.82 -27.90
CA LYS A 304 -13.82 20.21 -27.64
C LYS A 304 -13.17 20.78 -26.36
N ARG A 305 -13.11 19.98 -25.27
CA ARG A 305 -12.39 20.39 -24.05
C ARG A 305 -10.90 20.54 -24.30
N TYR A 306 -10.28 19.62 -25.07
CA TYR A 306 -8.88 19.74 -25.44
C TYR A 306 -8.60 20.97 -26.27
N GLN A 307 -9.46 21.31 -27.25
CA GLN A 307 -9.33 22.53 -28.07
C GLN A 307 -9.32 23.80 -27.20
N ALA A 308 -10.23 23.88 -26.23
CA ALA A 308 -10.29 25.01 -25.30
C ALA A 308 -9.03 25.06 -24.41
N PHE A 309 -8.55 23.90 -23.95
CA PHE A 309 -7.33 23.77 -23.14
C PHE A 309 -6.09 24.20 -23.94
N PHE A 310 -5.95 23.72 -25.19
CA PHE A 310 -4.82 23.99 -26.04
C PHE A 310 -4.72 25.50 -26.35
N LYS A 311 -5.83 26.14 -26.75
CA LYS A 311 -5.90 27.58 -26.99
C LYS A 311 -5.41 28.39 -25.78
N LYS A 312 -5.85 28.06 -24.59
CA LYS A 312 -5.44 28.75 -23.34
C LYS A 312 -3.96 28.55 -22.97
N LYS A 313 -3.30 27.51 -23.46
CA LYS A 313 -1.92 27.16 -23.07
C LYS A 313 -0.87 27.58 -24.10
N VAL A 314 -1.27 27.77 -25.35
CA VAL A 314 -0.37 28.04 -26.47
C VAL A 314 -0.47 29.50 -26.93
N ASP A 315 -1.61 30.18 -26.66
CA ASP A 315 -1.76 31.62 -26.72
C ASP A 315 -1.30 32.24 -25.38
#